data_5ea8ffd434116283e754d8264f07fc04
#
_entry.id   5ea8ffd434116283e754d8264f07fc04
#
_cell.length_a   1.000
_cell.length_b   1.000
_cell.length_c   1.000
_cell.angle_alpha   90.00
_cell.angle_beta   90.00
_cell.angle_gamma   90.00
#
_symmetry.space_group_name_H-M   'P 1'
#
loop_
_entity.id
_entity.type
_entity.pdbx_description
1 polymer ?
#
loop_
_entity_poly.entity_id
_entity_poly.type
_entity_poly.pdbx_seq_one_letter_code
_entity_poly.pdbx_strand_id
1 'polypeptide(L)'
;MSGSLAQPIASKLFKPKKDQSPFISHHFHYGEIIDPQSGNPVDEVLIVLMKSPKTYTREDIVEIHCHGGYFILQKVLELVLKQGARMAQPGEFTKRAFLNGRIDLTQAEAVIDLIRAKTQTSLEIAGQQLRGWLSREMIDIKTQLVGHLALIEAHIDFPEEEIEPIAFGELKGDLERMTHQTEEWISSYEEGRVFREGISCAIVGKTNVGKSSLLNVLLKEERAIVTPIPGTTRDVIEEVLNIYGIPVRLMDTAGLRKPADSIEQEGVRRAKERVADSDFVLLMLDGSRALDGDDLEIFEEIKGKNRVVIVNKNDLPLRISLEDVKNRFENDPFVLISALKNEGIDDLKKTIYTSLVHRDVRATPEHLIVSNIRHKIAISQVGENLASALKGLEEGTSLEFIAFEIRSALDALGEMVGEIRSEEVLNRIFEQFCIGK
;
A
#
# COMPACT_ATOMS: atom_id res chain seq x y z
N MET A 1 25.15 -8.14 4.21
CA MET A 1 25.27 -8.58 5.62
C MET A 1 25.09 -7.37 6.53
N SER A 2 24.44 -7.53 7.68
CA SER A 2 24.29 -6.46 8.68
C SER A 2 24.61 -6.99 10.08
N GLY A 3 25.26 -6.16 10.90
CA GLY A 3 25.59 -6.48 12.28
C GLY A 3 27.11 -6.45 12.56
N SER A 4 27.50 -6.65 13.81
CA SER A 4 28.88 -6.55 14.31
C SER A 4 29.87 -7.53 13.63
N LEU A 5 29.36 -8.65 13.10
CA LEU A 5 30.18 -9.64 12.42
C LEU A 5 30.34 -9.38 10.91
N ALA A 6 29.65 -8.39 10.33
CA ALA A 6 29.63 -8.14 8.89
C ALA A 6 31.06 -7.85 8.35
N GLN A 7 31.82 -6.94 8.98
CA GLN A 7 33.18 -6.64 8.60
C GLN A 7 34.16 -7.81 8.85
N PRO A 8 34.18 -8.48 10.04
CA PRO A 8 35.01 -9.65 10.25
C PRO A 8 34.82 -10.77 9.24
N ILE A 9 33.57 -11.06 8.85
CA ILE A 9 33.26 -12.07 7.82
C ILE A 9 33.79 -11.63 6.46
N ALA A 10 33.53 -10.37 6.05
CA ALA A 10 34.04 -9.83 4.80
C ALA A 10 35.55 -9.89 4.70
N SER A 11 36.25 -9.54 5.77
CA SER A 11 37.73 -9.55 5.81
C SER A 11 38.37 -10.94 5.64
N LYS A 12 37.61 -12.00 6.00
CA LYS A 12 38.07 -13.38 5.78
C LYS A 12 37.89 -13.87 4.35
N LEU A 13 36.96 -13.30 3.62
CA LEU A 13 36.56 -13.75 2.29
C LEU A 13 37.13 -12.88 1.17
N PHE A 14 37.44 -11.62 1.44
CA PHE A 14 37.83 -10.65 0.44
C PHE A 14 39.33 -10.41 0.41
N LYS A 15 39.93 -10.51 -0.77
CA LYS A 15 41.32 -10.18 -1.05
C LYS A 15 41.40 -8.98 -2.01
N PRO A 16 41.83 -7.80 -1.55
CA PRO A 16 41.94 -6.64 -2.41
C PRO A 16 43.05 -6.83 -3.50
N LYS A 17 42.78 -6.27 -4.69
CA LYS A 17 43.80 -6.29 -5.81
C LYS A 17 44.93 -5.30 -5.60
N LYS A 18 44.77 -4.28 -4.81
CA LYS A 18 45.83 -3.36 -4.36
C LYS A 18 45.92 -3.41 -2.86
N ASP A 19 47.11 -3.35 -2.29
CA ASP A 19 47.33 -3.26 -0.85
C ASP A 19 46.71 -1.99 -0.29
N GLN A 20 45.40 -2.03 -0.09
CA GLN A 20 44.61 -1.01 0.58
C GLN A 20 44.02 -1.66 1.85
N SER A 21 44.75 -1.56 2.92
CA SER A 21 44.23 -1.84 4.27
C SER A 21 44.24 -0.53 5.04
N PRO A 22 43.17 -0.18 5.74
CA PRO A 22 41.90 -0.88 6.04
C PRO A 22 40.78 -0.48 5.08
N PHE A 23 39.63 -1.20 5.13
CA PHE A 23 38.38 -0.79 4.45
C PHE A 23 38.00 0.63 4.82
N ILE A 24 37.91 1.50 3.81
CA ILE A 24 37.40 2.86 3.97
C ILE A 24 35.87 2.77 3.92
N SER A 25 35.21 3.27 4.95
CA SER A 25 33.75 3.24 5.01
C SER A 25 33.09 4.01 3.87
N HIS A 26 32.04 3.45 3.26
CA HIS A 26 31.30 4.02 2.13
C HIS A 26 32.12 4.18 0.83
N HIS A 27 33.18 3.40 0.69
CA HIS A 27 33.97 3.32 -0.55
C HIS A 27 33.93 1.90 -1.12
N PHE A 28 33.89 1.82 -2.44
CA PHE A 28 34.01 0.54 -3.12
C PHE A 28 35.46 0.09 -3.16
N HIS A 29 35.71 -1.16 -2.80
CA HIS A 29 36.96 -1.82 -2.86
C HIS A 29 36.92 -2.93 -3.92
N TYR A 30 37.85 -2.91 -4.88
CA TYR A 30 37.94 -3.92 -5.92
C TYR A 30 38.87 -5.05 -5.48
N GLY A 31 38.42 -6.28 -5.69
CA GLY A 31 39.23 -7.46 -5.31
C GLY A 31 38.51 -8.76 -5.69
N GLU A 32 38.88 -9.81 -5.00
CA GLU A 32 38.40 -11.17 -5.23
C GLU A 32 37.77 -11.75 -3.97
N ILE A 33 36.67 -12.51 -4.13
CA ILE A 33 36.21 -13.43 -3.08
C ILE A 33 37.03 -14.72 -3.19
N ILE A 34 37.68 -15.07 -2.09
CA ILE A 34 38.49 -16.27 -1.96
C ILE A 34 37.77 -17.29 -1.11
N ASP A 35 37.72 -18.55 -1.54
CA ASP A 35 37.28 -19.66 -0.71
C ASP A 35 38.37 -19.97 0.33
N PRO A 36 38.13 -19.76 1.64
CA PRO A 36 39.17 -19.96 2.67
C PRO A 36 39.66 -21.41 2.81
N GLN A 37 38.89 -22.38 2.32
CA GLN A 37 39.25 -23.81 2.40
C GLN A 37 40.21 -24.22 1.26
N SER A 38 39.90 -23.77 0.04
CA SER A 38 40.70 -24.15 -1.14
C SER A 38 41.78 -23.11 -1.51
N GLY A 39 41.65 -21.88 -1.00
CA GLY A 39 42.47 -20.75 -1.39
C GLY A 39 42.20 -20.21 -2.81
N ASN A 40 41.24 -20.76 -3.52
CA ASN A 40 40.92 -20.41 -4.89
C ASN A 40 40.03 -19.16 -4.97
N PRO A 41 40.25 -18.27 -5.95
CA PRO A 41 39.32 -17.18 -6.23
C PRO A 41 37.98 -17.73 -6.77
N VAL A 42 36.90 -17.17 -6.29
CA VAL A 42 35.51 -17.54 -6.69
C VAL A 42 34.99 -16.54 -7.70
N ASP A 43 35.20 -15.25 -7.45
CA ASP A 43 34.73 -14.17 -8.32
C ASP A 43 35.52 -12.88 -8.07
N GLU A 44 35.65 -12.05 -9.10
CA GLU A 44 36.08 -10.67 -8.97
C GLU A 44 34.91 -9.78 -8.62
N VAL A 45 35.04 -9.02 -7.53
CA VAL A 45 33.88 -8.31 -6.94
C VAL A 45 34.26 -6.86 -6.58
N LEU A 46 33.20 -6.05 -6.42
CA LEU A 46 33.25 -4.82 -5.65
C LEU A 46 32.66 -5.07 -4.28
N ILE A 47 33.33 -4.65 -3.22
CA ILE A 47 32.81 -4.72 -1.85
C ILE A 47 32.75 -3.33 -1.26
N VAL A 48 31.68 -3.05 -0.51
CA VAL A 48 31.56 -1.82 0.25
C VAL A 48 31.23 -2.15 1.71
N LEU A 49 32.00 -1.55 2.61
CA LEU A 49 31.73 -1.54 4.04
C LEU A 49 31.11 -0.19 4.40
N MET A 50 29.97 -0.22 5.06
CA MET A 50 29.29 0.96 5.59
C MET A 50 29.25 0.85 7.11
N LYS A 51 29.87 1.80 7.79
CA LYS A 51 29.95 1.84 9.26
C LYS A 51 28.74 2.48 9.89
N SER A 52 28.26 1.86 10.96
CA SER A 52 27.27 2.43 11.86
C SER A 52 27.67 3.86 12.28
N PRO A 53 26.70 4.80 12.53
CA PRO A 53 25.25 4.64 12.39
C PRO A 53 24.70 5.05 10.99
N LYS A 54 25.56 5.45 10.05
CA LYS A 54 25.16 5.96 8.71
C LYS A 54 24.89 4.83 7.73
N THR A 55 23.99 3.89 8.09
CA THR A 55 23.63 2.71 7.31
C THR A 55 22.12 2.47 7.34
N TYR A 56 21.65 1.54 6.51
CA TYR A 56 20.23 1.23 6.46
C TYR A 56 19.68 0.71 7.80
N THR A 57 20.41 -0.15 8.48
CA THR A 57 20.01 -0.75 9.75
C THR A 57 20.55 -0.02 10.99
N ARG A 58 21.37 1.03 10.80
CA ARG A 58 22.21 1.64 11.84
C ARG A 58 23.20 0.66 12.48
N GLU A 59 23.47 -0.48 11.83
CA GLU A 59 24.54 -1.41 12.16
C GLU A 59 25.63 -1.34 11.10
N ASP A 60 26.78 -2.00 11.31
CA ASP A 60 27.76 -2.18 10.24
C ASP A 60 27.16 -3.03 9.13
N ILE A 61 27.23 -2.55 7.88
CA ILE A 61 26.75 -3.26 6.71
C ILE A 61 27.90 -3.52 5.74
N VAL A 62 27.87 -4.73 5.15
CA VAL A 62 28.73 -5.08 4.03
C VAL A 62 27.87 -5.55 2.85
N GLU A 63 28.12 -4.97 1.71
CA GLU A 63 27.58 -5.41 0.41
C GLU A 63 28.68 -5.98 -0.45
N ILE A 64 28.40 -7.10 -1.13
CA ILE A 64 29.31 -7.78 -2.07
C ILE A 64 28.61 -7.79 -3.43
N HIS A 65 29.17 -7.09 -4.39
CA HIS A 65 28.66 -6.97 -5.76
C HIS A 65 29.41 -7.95 -6.66
N CYS A 66 28.76 -9.07 -6.95
CA CYS A 66 29.28 -10.19 -7.74
C CYS A 66 28.83 -10.10 -9.19
N HIS A 67 29.43 -10.89 -10.08
CA HIS A 67 28.86 -11.16 -11.38
C HIS A 67 27.49 -11.83 -11.27
N GLY A 68 26.55 -11.48 -12.18
CA GLY A 68 25.13 -11.79 -12.07
C GLY A 68 24.71 -13.26 -12.34
N GLY A 69 25.63 -14.22 -12.25
CA GLY A 69 25.32 -15.63 -12.41
C GLY A 69 24.74 -16.25 -11.14
N TYR A 70 23.64 -17.01 -11.28
CA TYR A 70 22.96 -17.66 -10.14
C TYR A 70 23.92 -18.51 -9.30
N PHE A 71 24.80 -19.29 -9.94
CA PHE A 71 25.76 -20.16 -9.28
C PHE A 71 26.82 -19.38 -8.47
N ILE A 72 27.30 -18.26 -9.01
CA ILE A 72 28.28 -17.39 -8.33
C ILE A 72 27.66 -16.78 -7.09
N LEU A 73 26.46 -16.22 -7.22
CA LEU A 73 25.73 -15.61 -6.10
C LEU A 73 25.49 -16.63 -4.98
N GLN A 74 25.05 -17.85 -5.36
CA GLN A 74 24.84 -18.94 -4.41
C GLN A 74 26.15 -19.33 -3.70
N LYS A 75 27.26 -19.46 -4.46
CA LYS A 75 28.56 -19.83 -3.90
C LYS A 75 29.09 -18.78 -2.93
N VAL A 76 28.99 -17.49 -3.26
CA VAL A 76 29.40 -16.40 -2.37
C VAL A 76 28.53 -16.39 -1.10
N LEU A 77 27.21 -16.59 -1.23
CA LEU A 77 26.30 -16.70 -0.09
C LEU A 77 26.68 -17.86 0.83
N GLU A 78 26.95 -19.06 0.28
CA GLU A 78 27.41 -20.21 1.05
C GLU A 78 28.69 -19.93 1.84
N LEU A 79 29.65 -19.25 1.23
CA LEU A 79 30.89 -18.88 1.90
C LEU A 79 30.64 -17.91 3.05
N VAL A 80 29.77 -16.91 2.86
CA VAL A 80 29.36 -15.97 3.90
C VAL A 80 28.68 -16.69 5.07
N LEU A 81 27.79 -17.64 4.79
CA LEU A 81 27.09 -18.44 5.82
C LEU A 81 28.08 -19.33 6.58
N LYS A 82 29.05 -19.97 5.89
CA LYS A 82 30.09 -20.78 6.52
C LYS A 82 31.01 -19.95 7.45
N GLN A 83 31.12 -18.64 7.25
CA GLN A 83 31.90 -17.76 8.12
C GLN A 83 31.12 -17.24 9.34
N GLY A 84 29.87 -17.69 9.53
CA GLY A 84 29.07 -17.41 10.72
C GLY A 84 27.95 -16.40 10.53
N ALA A 85 27.67 -16.00 9.28
CA ALA A 85 26.42 -15.32 8.98
C ALA A 85 25.23 -16.32 9.01
N ARG A 86 24.05 -15.83 9.17
CA ARG A 86 22.81 -16.58 8.95
C ARG A 86 21.94 -15.91 7.89
N MET A 87 21.01 -16.66 7.32
CA MET A 87 20.00 -16.09 6.46
C MET A 87 19.14 -15.10 7.23
N ALA A 88 18.83 -13.99 6.59
CA ALA A 88 17.89 -13.03 7.12
C ALA A 88 16.46 -13.56 7.00
N GLN A 89 15.64 -13.23 7.99
CA GLN A 89 14.20 -13.46 7.93
C GLN A 89 13.53 -12.43 6.98
N PRO A 90 12.30 -12.68 6.51
CA PRO A 90 11.53 -11.67 5.79
C PRO A 90 11.49 -10.34 6.55
N GLY A 91 11.77 -9.23 5.88
CA GLY A 91 11.75 -7.89 6.47
C GLY A 91 12.80 -7.59 7.55
N GLU A 92 13.77 -8.47 7.80
CA GLU A 92 14.68 -8.33 8.94
C GLU A 92 15.55 -7.06 8.88
N PHE A 93 16.00 -6.63 7.70
CA PHE A 93 16.79 -5.40 7.59
C PHE A 93 15.94 -4.16 7.93
N THR A 94 14.69 -4.12 7.47
CA THR A 94 13.76 -3.03 7.77
C THR A 94 13.33 -3.08 9.24
N LYS A 95 13.11 -4.27 9.81
CA LYS A 95 12.84 -4.46 11.25
C LYS A 95 13.98 -3.91 12.11
N ARG A 96 15.24 -4.18 11.74
CA ARG A 96 16.41 -3.63 12.45
C ARG A 96 16.52 -2.13 12.29
N ALA A 97 16.24 -1.59 11.10
CA ALA A 97 16.18 -0.14 10.88
C ALA A 97 15.17 0.54 11.81
N PHE A 98 13.99 -0.07 11.99
CA PHE A 98 12.96 0.38 12.95
C PHE A 98 13.44 0.23 14.40
N LEU A 99 13.92 -0.95 14.81
CA LEU A 99 14.36 -1.20 16.20
C LEU A 99 15.52 -0.29 16.62
N ASN A 100 16.39 0.07 15.67
CA ASN A 100 17.51 0.98 15.90
C ASN A 100 17.12 2.46 15.71
N GLY A 101 15.84 2.78 15.55
CA GLY A 101 15.31 4.14 15.52
C GLY A 101 15.70 4.95 14.27
N ARG A 102 16.03 4.27 13.12
CA ARG A 102 16.25 4.98 11.85
C ARG A 102 14.95 5.42 11.21
N ILE A 103 13.95 4.58 11.28
CA ILE A 103 12.60 4.79 10.75
C ILE A 103 11.59 4.41 11.82
N ASP A 104 10.39 4.98 11.77
CA ASP A 104 9.26 4.55 12.58
C ASP A 104 8.47 3.43 11.90
N LEU A 105 7.39 2.97 12.54
CA LEU A 105 6.62 1.82 12.06
C LEU A 105 5.84 2.17 10.78
N THR A 106 5.33 3.39 10.64
CA THR A 106 4.62 3.83 9.42
C THR A 106 5.55 3.92 8.23
N GLN A 107 6.80 4.37 8.43
CA GLN A 107 7.84 4.37 7.42
C GLN A 107 8.30 2.95 7.05
N ALA A 108 8.36 2.04 8.02
CA ALA A 108 8.67 0.63 7.75
C ALA A 108 7.60 0.00 6.85
N GLU A 109 6.32 0.23 7.11
CA GLU A 109 5.22 -0.21 6.24
C GLU A 109 5.30 0.41 4.84
N ALA A 110 5.67 1.69 4.75
CA ALA A 110 5.85 2.37 3.46
C ALA A 110 6.94 1.75 2.58
N VAL A 111 7.96 1.10 3.17
CA VAL A 111 8.99 0.35 2.38
C VAL A 111 8.35 -0.78 1.59
N ILE A 112 7.42 -1.55 2.18
CA ILE A 112 6.76 -2.64 1.44
C ILE A 112 5.78 -2.10 0.41
N ASP A 113 5.07 -1.00 0.74
CA ASP A 113 4.14 -0.36 -0.19
C ASP A 113 4.88 0.18 -1.43
N LEU A 114 6.06 0.76 -1.23
CA LEU A 114 6.92 1.24 -2.32
C LEU A 114 7.40 0.09 -3.24
N ILE A 115 7.72 -1.07 -2.67
CA ILE A 115 8.13 -2.26 -3.44
C ILE A 115 6.95 -2.86 -4.22
N ARG A 116 5.74 -2.81 -3.65
CA ARG A 116 4.52 -3.36 -4.24
C ARG A 116 3.78 -2.39 -5.16
N ALA A 117 4.19 -1.13 -5.21
CA ALA A 117 3.55 -0.11 -6.04
C ALA A 117 3.48 -0.56 -7.50
N LYS A 118 2.28 -0.50 -8.09
CA LYS A 118 1.99 -0.92 -9.47
C LYS A 118 1.74 0.27 -10.40
N THR A 119 1.54 1.45 -9.83
CA THR A 119 1.28 2.70 -10.56
C THR A 119 2.16 3.82 -10.02
N GLN A 120 2.32 4.89 -10.82
CA GLN A 120 3.06 6.08 -10.41
C GLN A 120 2.44 6.73 -9.15
N THR A 121 1.11 6.82 -9.09
CA THR A 121 0.40 7.39 -7.94
C THR A 121 0.63 6.56 -6.66
N SER A 122 0.56 5.21 -6.75
CA SER A 122 0.89 4.33 -5.63
C SER A 122 2.31 4.55 -5.13
N LEU A 123 3.28 4.70 -6.07
CA LEU A 123 4.69 4.95 -5.75
C LEU A 123 4.88 6.30 -5.04
N GLU A 124 4.18 7.35 -5.49
CA GLU A 124 4.24 8.68 -4.90
C GLU A 124 3.69 8.71 -3.48
N ILE A 125 2.52 8.08 -3.25
CA ILE A 125 1.92 7.94 -1.91
C ILE A 125 2.86 7.20 -0.96
N ALA A 126 3.37 6.03 -1.36
CA ALA A 126 4.32 5.26 -0.56
C ALA A 126 5.62 6.05 -0.29
N GLY A 127 6.11 6.80 -1.29
CA GLY A 127 7.27 7.66 -1.16
C GLY A 127 7.07 8.81 -0.17
N GLN A 128 5.88 9.41 -0.10
CA GLN A 128 5.54 10.43 0.90
C GLN A 128 5.50 9.85 2.31
N GLN A 129 4.88 8.68 2.49
CA GLN A 129 4.86 7.98 3.78
C GLN A 129 6.27 7.60 4.23
N LEU A 130 7.13 7.08 3.32
CA LEU A 130 8.51 6.76 3.63
C LEU A 130 9.33 7.98 4.06
N ARG A 131 9.05 9.16 3.52
CA ARG A 131 9.64 10.44 3.97
C ARG A 131 9.13 10.89 5.34
N GLY A 132 8.23 10.14 5.97
CA GLY A 132 7.73 10.38 7.32
C GLY A 132 6.77 11.55 7.43
N TRP A 133 6.01 11.84 6.38
CA TRP A 133 5.03 12.93 6.45
C TRP A 133 3.94 12.62 7.47
N LEU A 134 3.34 11.43 7.42
CA LEU A 134 2.32 11.00 8.38
C LEU A 134 2.83 11.05 9.82
N SER A 135 4.06 10.58 10.04
CA SER A 135 4.68 10.59 11.37
C SER A 135 4.87 11.98 11.93
N ARG A 136 5.23 12.96 11.07
CA ARG A 136 5.37 14.36 11.51
C ARG A 136 4.06 14.95 11.99
N GLU A 137 2.97 14.74 11.25
CA GLU A 137 1.64 15.18 11.66
C GLU A 137 1.22 14.56 13.00
N MET A 138 1.49 13.25 13.18
CA MET A 138 1.19 12.56 14.45
C MET A 138 2.04 13.08 15.61
N ILE A 139 3.32 13.38 15.39
CA ILE A 139 4.23 13.94 16.40
C ILE A 139 3.78 15.35 16.78
N ASP A 140 3.27 16.14 15.85
CA ASP A 140 2.77 17.49 16.12
C ASP A 140 1.55 17.45 17.04
N ILE A 141 0.54 16.63 16.71
CA ILE A 141 -0.61 16.40 17.60
C ILE A 141 -0.16 15.90 18.97
N LYS A 142 0.72 14.90 19.00
CA LYS A 142 1.25 14.32 20.23
C LYS A 142 1.90 15.38 21.11
N THR A 143 2.74 16.25 20.52
CA THR A 143 3.46 17.28 21.27
C THR A 143 2.51 18.26 21.95
N GLN A 144 1.45 18.68 21.25
CA GLN A 144 0.44 19.59 21.78
C GLN A 144 -0.37 18.90 22.89
N LEU A 145 -0.82 17.66 22.67
CA LEU A 145 -1.56 16.88 23.68
C LEU A 145 -0.75 16.63 24.96
N VAL A 146 0.55 16.34 24.84
CA VAL A 146 1.44 16.20 26.00
C VAL A 146 1.53 17.51 26.80
N GLY A 147 1.60 18.66 26.13
CA GLY A 147 1.58 19.97 26.79
C GLY A 147 0.30 20.19 27.59
N HIS A 148 -0.87 19.93 26.98
CA HIS A 148 -2.15 20.07 27.67
C HIS A 148 -2.31 19.05 28.81
N LEU A 149 -1.91 17.80 28.61
CA LEU A 149 -1.99 16.77 29.64
C LEU A 149 -1.14 17.12 30.87
N ALA A 150 0.09 17.60 30.65
CA ALA A 150 0.97 17.99 31.77
C ALA A 150 0.36 19.09 32.61
N LEU A 151 -0.30 20.10 32.03
CA LEU A 151 -0.99 21.16 32.77
C LEU A 151 -2.20 20.60 33.54
N ILE A 152 -3.00 19.75 32.92
CA ILE A 152 -4.17 19.14 33.55
C ILE A 152 -3.73 18.26 34.75
N GLU A 153 -2.72 17.41 34.55
CA GLU A 153 -2.19 16.54 35.63
C GLU A 153 -1.61 17.37 36.78
N ALA A 154 -0.90 18.46 36.49
CA ALA A 154 -0.40 19.35 37.53
C ALA A 154 -1.55 19.94 38.38
N HIS A 155 -2.65 20.35 37.78
CA HIS A 155 -3.83 20.84 38.51
C HIS A 155 -4.55 19.76 39.32
N ILE A 156 -4.52 18.50 38.87
CA ILE A 156 -5.08 17.37 39.62
C ILE A 156 -4.22 17.05 40.85
N ASP A 157 -2.88 17.00 40.67
CA ASP A 157 -1.96 16.54 41.68
C ASP A 157 -1.64 17.62 42.77
N PHE A 158 -1.69 18.90 42.38
CA PHE A 158 -1.32 20.03 43.22
C PHE A 158 -2.40 21.12 43.28
N PRO A 159 -3.63 20.81 43.75
CA PRO A 159 -4.76 21.75 43.68
C PRO A 159 -4.59 22.99 44.60
N GLU A 160 -3.66 22.96 45.54
CA GLU A 160 -3.38 24.08 46.48
C GLU A 160 -2.19 24.95 46.03
N GLU A 161 -1.49 24.59 44.95
CA GLU A 161 -0.35 25.37 44.46
C GLU A 161 -0.78 26.43 43.44
N GLU A 162 -0.08 27.56 43.37
CA GLU A 162 -0.28 28.59 42.36
C GLU A 162 0.33 28.13 41.02
N ILE A 163 -0.36 27.20 40.32
CA ILE A 163 0.01 26.72 39.00
C ILE A 163 -0.61 27.64 37.93
N GLU A 164 0.07 27.75 36.80
CA GLU A 164 -0.46 28.48 35.63
C GLU A 164 -1.88 28.01 35.27
N PRO A 165 -2.88 28.91 35.17
CA PRO A 165 -4.26 28.50 34.93
C PRO A 165 -4.40 27.76 33.59
N ILE A 166 -5.20 26.70 33.58
CA ILE A 166 -5.53 26.03 32.32
C ILE A 166 -6.29 27.01 31.41
N ALA A 167 -5.73 27.27 30.25
CA ALA A 167 -6.38 28.07 29.22
C ALA A 167 -7.45 27.22 28.50
N PHE A 168 -8.61 27.00 29.16
CA PHE A 168 -9.68 26.14 28.66
C PHE A 168 -10.15 26.51 27.24
N GLY A 169 -10.10 27.80 26.86
CA GLY A 169 -10.43 28.23 25.50
C GLY A 169 -9.42 27.77 24.47
N GLU A 170 -8.13 27.76 24.78
CA GLU A 170 -7.06 27.26 23.93
C GLU A 170 -7.12 25.74 23.83
N LEU A 171 -7.24 25.04 24.95
CA LEU A 171 -7.44 23.59 24.99
C LEU A 171 -8.62 23.17 24.11
N LYS A 172 -9.78 23.86 24.26
CA LYS A 172 -10.97 23.59 23.45
C LYS A 172 -10.68 23.78 21.95
N GLY A 173 -10.10 24.91 21.57
CA GLY A 173 -9.80 25.21 20.18
C GLY A 173 -8.82 24.20 19.57
N ASP A 174 -7.83 23.74 20.33
CA ASP A 174 -6.88 22.71 19.88
C ASP A 174 -7.55 21.34 19.72
N LEU A 175 -8.39 20.93 20.68
CA LEU A 175 -9.14 19.67 20.58
C LEU A 175 -10.10 19.68 19.38
N GLU A 176 -10.82 20.79 19.15
CA GLU A 176 -11.70 20.97 17.97
C GLU A 176 -10.92 20.80 16.66
N ARG A 177 -9.78 21.49 16.54
CA ARG A 177 -8.92 21.45 15.37
C ARG A 177 -8.36 20.05 15.10
N MET A 178 -7.84 19.38 16.15
CA MET A 178 -7.28 18.03 16.03
C MET A 178 -8.36 17.00 15.68
N THR A 179 -9.55 17.11 16.28
CA THR A 179 -10.69 16.24 15.95
C THR A 179 -11.06 16.38 14.47
N HIS A 180 -11.22 17.60 13.97
CA HIS A 180 -11.51 17.85 12.57
C HIS A 180 -10.42 17.29 11.64
N GLN A 181 -9.14 17.47 12.01
CA GLN A 181 -8.01 16.96 11.24
C GLN A 181 -8.02 15.42 11.18
N THR A 182 -8.34 14.73 12.27
CA THR A 182 -8.47 13.26 12.27
C THR A 182 -9.63 12.78 11.40
N GLU A 183 -10.76 13.49 11.39
CA GLU A 183 -11.91 13.20 10.53
C GLU A 183 -11.55 13.34 9.05
N GLU A 184 -10.81 14.38 8.66
CA GLU A 184 -10.32 14.54 7.29
C GLU A 184 -9.42 13.38 6.86
N TRP A 185 -8.50 12.95 7.73
CA TRP A 185 -7.62 11.82 7.44
C TRP A 185 -8.40 10.50 7.32
N ILE A 186 -9.35 10.24 8.20
CA ILE A 186 -10.21 9.06 8.13
C ILE A 186 -11.02 9.05 6.83
N SER A 187 -11.55 10.21 6.43
CA SER A 187 -12.34 10.33 5.20
C SER A 187 -11.52 10.07 3.93
N SER A 188 -10.19 10.27 3.97
CA SER A 188 -9.30 10.00 2.85
C SER A 188 -8.97 8.50 2.66
N TYR A 189 -9.31 7.66 3.64
CA TYR A 189 -8.88 6.25 3.67
C TYR A 189 -9.39 5.42 2.49
N GLU A 190 -10.67 5.52 2.14
CA GLU A 190 -11.22 4.68 1.05
C GLU A 190 -10.53 4.98 -0.28
N GLU A 191 -10.25 6.25 -0.55
CA GLU A 191 -9.50 6.66 -1.73
C GLU A 191 -8.04 6.21 -1.66
N GLY A 192 -7.39 6.41 -0.51
CA GLY A 192 -6.02 5.95 -0.27
C GLY A 192 -5.85 4.44 -0.45
N ARG A 193 -6.80 3.65 0.06
CA ARG A 193 -6.84 2.20 -0.10
C ARG A 193 -6.92 1.81 -1.57
N VAL A 194 -7.77 2.46 -2.35
CA VAL A 194 -7.92 2.22 -3.79
C VAL A 194 -6.62 2.46 -4.55
N PHE A 195 -5.87 3.52 -4.24
CA PHE A 195 -4.58 3.77 -4.85
C PHE A 195 -3.48 2.80 -4.37
N ARG A 196 -3.48 2.39 -3.12
CA ARG A 196 -2.48 1.50 -2.54
C ARG A 196 -2.68 0.03 -2.93
N GLU A 197 -3.88 -0.50 -2.70
CA GLU A 197 -4.19 -1.92 -2.87
C GLU A 197 -4.72 -2.21 -4.27
N GLY A 198 -5.26 -1.18 -4.92
CA GLY A 198 -6.02 -1.31 -6.14
C GLY A 198 -7.40 -1.89 -5.88
N ILE A 199 -8.11 -2.17 -6.96
CA ILE A 199 -9.42 -2.81 -6.93
C ILE A 199 -9.42 -4.09 -7.77
N SER A 200 -10.20 -5.08 -7.35
CA SER A 200 -10.54 -6.24 -8.16
C SER A 200 -11.76 -5.91 -9.03
N CYS A 201 -11.64 -6.12 -10.35
CA CYS A 201 -12.67 -5.77 -11.32
C CYS A 201 -13.08 -7.01 -12.12
N ALA A 202 -14.37 -7.32 -12.13
CA ALA A 202 -14.96 -8.33 -12.98
C ALA A 202 -15.61 -7.72 -14.21
N ILE A 203 -15.41 -8.32 -15.41
CA ILE A 203 -16.13 -7.96 -16.64
C ILE A 203 -17.22 -9.01 -16.86
N VAL A 204 -18.47 -8.61 -16.76
CA VAL A 204 -19.64 -9.49 -16.92
C VAL A 204 -20.51 -9.05 -18.09
N GLY A 205 -21.37 -9.94 -18.56
CA GLY A 205 -22.25 -9.74 -19.72
C GLY A 205 -22.36 -11.01 -20.53
N LYS A 206 -23.33 -11.09 -21.44
CA LYS A 206 -23.61 -12.26 -22.28
C LYS A 206 -22.43 -12.65 -23.17
N THR A 207 -22.52 -13.81 -23.78
CA THR A 207 -21.57 -14.24 -24.81
C THR A 207 -21.60 -13.28 -26.01
N ASN A 208 -20.44 -13.03 -26.62
CA ASN A 208 -20.26 -12.19 -27.81
C ASN A 208 -20.64 -10.69 -27.65
N VAL A 209 -20.82 -10.17 -26.45
CA VAL A 209 -21.00 -8.72 -26.22
C VAL A 209 -19.69 -7.92 -26.38
N GLY A 210 -18.53 -8.60 -26.43
CA GLY A 210 -17.23 -7.96 -26.68
C GLY A 210 -16.30 -7.90 -25.47
N LYS A 211 -16.53 -8.70 -24.41
CA LYS A 211 -15.69 -8.72 -23.19
C LYS A 211 -14.20 -8.92 -23.49
N SER A 212 -13.85 -9.91 -24.31
CA SER A 212 -12.45 -10.18 -24.69
C SER A 212 -11.85 -9.07 -25.55
N SER A 213 -12.67 -8.40 -26.37
CA SER A 213 -12.21 -7.25 -27.16
C SER A 213 -11.90 -6.06 -26.26
N LEU A 214 -12.77 -5.74 -25.31
CA LEU A 214 -12.54 -4.69 -24.31
C LEU A 214 -11.29 -4.98 -23.47
N LEU A 215 -11.16 -6.22 -22.97
CA LEU A 215 -9.98 -6.65 -22.24
C LEU A 215 -8.69 -6.39 -23.02
N ASN A 216 -8.65 -6.79 -24.29
CA ASN A 216 -7.46 -6.63 -25.13
C ASN A 216 -7.14 -5.16 -25.40
N VAL A 217 -8.14 -4.30 -25.56
CA VAL A 217 -7.96 -2.86 -25.72
C VAL A 217 -7.36 -2.25 -24.46
N LEU A 218 -7.97 -2.52 -23.29
CA LEU A 218 -7.51 -2.00 -22.02
C LEU A 218 -6.08 -2.48 -21.67
N LEU A 219 -5.76 -3.76 -21.93
CA LEU A 219 -4.42 -4.31 -21.69
C LEU A 219 -3.35 -3.73 -22.61
N LYS A 220 -3.72 -3.37 -23.83
CA LYS A 220 -2.79 -2.78 -24.80
C LYS A 220 -2.40 -1.36 -24.43
N GLU A 221 -3.35 -0.58 -23.90
CA GLU A 221 -3.16 0.83 -23.58
C GLU A 221 -2.67 1.07 -22.14
N GLU A 222 -3.17 0.32 -21.18
CA GLU A 222 -3.07 0.64 -19.75
C GLU A 222 -2.39 -0.46 -18.91
N ARG A 223 -1.66 -1.37 -19.54
CA ARG A 223 -0.98 -2.44 -18.77
C ARG A 223 0.03 -1.87 -17.80
N ALA A 224 -0.19 -2.06 -16.50
CA ALA A 224 0.79 -1.70 -15.48
C ALA A 224 2.07 -2.55 -15.63
N ILE A 225 3.22 -1.97 -15.28
CA ILE A 225 4.51 -2.67 -15.31
C ILE A 225 4.52 -3.67 -14.16
N VAL A 226 4.23 -4.93 -14.45
CA VAL A 226 4.39 -6.03 -13.48
C VAL A 226 5.76 -6.64 -13.70
N THR A 227 6.70 -6.35 -12.80
CA THR A 227 7.96 -7.09 -12.75
C THR A 227 7.71 -8.42 -12.01
N PRO A 228 8.08 -9.58 -12.58
CA PRO A 228 8.04 -10.82 -11.84
C PRO A 228 9.11 -10.74 -10.73
N ILE A 229 8.67 -10.56 -9.50
CA ILE A 229 9.57 -10.68 -8.35
C ILE A 229 9.79 -12.17 -8.11
N PRO A 230 11.03 -12.69 -8.24
CA PRO A 230 11.31 -14.10 -7.95
C PRO A 230 10.94 -14.42 -6.50
N GLY A 231 10.05 -15.37 -6.28
CA GLY A 231 9.60 -15.79 -4.95
C GLY A 231 8.12 -15.56 -4.64
N THR A 232 7.40 -14.78 -5.45
CA THR A 232 5.94 -14.57 -5.32
C THR A 232 5.12 -15.42 -6.30
N THR A 233 5.75 -16.35 -7.03
CA THR A 233 5.19 -17.11 -8.16
C THR A 233 4.25 -18.26 -7.76
N ARG A 234 3.48 -18.14 -6.67
CA ARG A 234 2.32 -19.02 -6.43
C ARG A 234 1.00 -18.43 -6.90
N ASP A 235 0.99 -17.15 -7.28
CA ASP A 235 -0.22 -16.46 -7.69
C ASP A 235 -0.38 -16.52 -9.21
N VAL A 236 -1.60 -16.77 -9.64
CA VAL A 236 -2.09 -16.68 -11.04
C VAL A 236 -1.60 -15.34 -11.61
N ILE A 237 -1.09 -15.35 -12.83
CA ILE A 237 -0.67 -14.11 -13.53
C ILE A 237 -1.91 -13.22 -13.65
N GLU A 238 -2.10 -12.34 -12.69
CA GLU A 238 -3.15 -11.33 -12.71
C GLU A 238 -2.72 -10.18 -13.63
N GLU A 239 -3.59 -9.84 -14.58
CA GLU A 239 -3.39 -8.65 -15.41
C GLU A 239 -3.84 -7.42 -14.62
N VAL A 240 -2.95 -6.44 -14.48
CA VAL A 240 -3.23 -5.18 -13.77
C VAL A 240 -3.24 -4.03 -14.77
N LEU A 241 -4.31 -3.26 -14.76
CA LEU A 241 -4.45 -2.02 -15.51
C LEU A 241 -4.12 -0.82 -14.64
N ASN A 242 -3.63 0.24 -15.26
CA ASN A 242 -3.45 1.54 -14.61
C ASN A 242 -4.56 2.50 -15.08
N ILE A 243 -5.65 2.60 -14.35
CA ILE A 243 -6.73 3.53 -14.66
C ILE A 243 -6.52 4.85 -13.88
N TYR A 244 -5.91 5.82 -14.53
CA TYR A 244 -5.60 7.12 -13.92
C TYR A 244 -4.89 7.06 -12.56
N GLY A 245 -3.95 6.13 -12.42
CA GLY A 245 -3.18 5.92 -11.20
C GLY A 245 -3.75 4.86 -10.28
N ILE A 246 -4.96 4.35 -10.53
CA ILE A 246 -5.57 3.25 -9.78
C ILE A 246 -5.11 1.92 -10.36
N PRO A 247 -4.51 1.00 -9.56
CA PRO A 247 -4.24 -0.37 -9.99
C PRO A 247 -5.54 -1.17 -10.06
N VAL A 248 -6.02 -1.52 -11.25
CA VAL A 248 -7.23 -2.33 -11.46
C VAL A 248 -6.84 -3.74 -11.84
N ARG A 249 -7.09 -4.70 -10.94
CA ARG A 249 -6.83 -6.13 -11.17
C ARG A 249 -8.02 -6.77 -11.86
N LEU A 250 -7.82 -7.25 -13.08
CA LEU A 250 -8.87 -7.94 -13.83
C LEU A 250 -8.97 -9.41 -13.38
N MET A 251 -10.14 -9.78 -12.88
CA MET A 251 -10.41 -11.14 -12.42
C MET A 251 -10.54 -12.12 -13.58
N ASP A 252 -9.77 -13.24 -13.53
CA ASP A 252 -9.83 -14.38 -14.47
C ASP A 252 -9.77 -14.02 -15.96
N THR A 253 -8.71 -13.38 -16.39
CA THR A 253 -8.42 -13.11 -17.81
C THR A 253 -8.26 -14.41 -18.64
N ALA A 254 -7.93 -15.55 -18.01
CA ALA A 254 -7.75 -16.83 -18.68
C ALA A 254 -9.05 -17.39 -19.25
N GLY A 255 -10.19 -17.20 -18.56
CA GLY A 255 -11.51 -17.60 -19.09
C GLY A 255 -12.02 -16.71 -20.22
N LEU A 256 -11.54 -15.47 -20.31
CA LEU A 256 -11.87 -14.53 -21.39
C LEU A 256 -11.03 -14.75 -22.66
N ARG A 257 -9.89 -15.45 -22.56
CA ARG A 257 -8.97 -15.73 -23.68
C ARG A 257 -9.23 -17.07 -24.39
N LYS A 258 -9.99 -17.99 -23.79
CA LYS A 258 -10.30 -19.28 -24.40
C LYS A 258 -11.57 -19.22 -25.27
N PRO A 259 -11.63 -19.90 -26.43
CA PRO A 259 -12.86 -20.00 -27.22
C PRO A 259 -13.96 -20.72 -26.42
N ALA A 260 -15.20 -20.33 -26.65
CA ALA A 260 -16.40 -20.75 -25.91
C ALA A 260 -16.87 -22.19 -26.21
N ASP A 261 -15.98 -23.17 -26.30
CA ASP A 261 -16.33 -24.55 -26.57
C ASP A 261 -16.23 -25.42 -25.30
N SER A 262 -17.05 -25.15 -24.30
CA SER A 262 -17.55 -26.20 -23.38
C SER A 262 -18.40 -25.62 -22.24
N ILE A 263 -19.64 -25.98 -22.21
CA ILE A 263 -20.59 -26.04 -21.06
C ILE A 263 -21.02 -24.66 -20.52
N GLU A 264 -22.14 -24.15 -21.01
CA GLU A 264 -22.81 -22.90 -20.57
C GLU A 264 -23.04 -22.81 -19.06
N GLN A 265 -23.37 -23.91 -18.38
CA GLN A 265 -23.64 -23.94 -16.93
C GLN A 265 -22.40 -23.68 -16.07
N GLU A 266 -21.23 -24.14 -16.48
CA GLU A 266 -19.95 -23.90 -15.78
C GLU A 266 -19.52 -22.42 -15.94
N GLY A 267 -19.84 -21.79 -17.08
CA GLY A 267 -19.58 -20.38 -17.35
C GLY A 267 -20.37 -19.43 -16.44
N VAL A 268 -21.64 -19.73 -16.21
CA VAL A 268 -22.51 -18.92 -15.31
C VAL A 268 -22.07 -19.03 -13.85
N ARG A 269 -21.75 -20.25 -13.38
CA ARG A 269 -21.25 -20.44 -12.02
C ARG A 269 -19.95 -19.68 -11.76
N ARG A 270 -18.99 -19.76 -12.67
CA ARG A 270 -17.73 -19.03 -12.56
C ARG A 270 -17.92 -17.53 -12.61
N ALA A 271 -18.88 -17.04 -13.39
CA ALA A 271 -19.23 -15.62 -13.41
C ALA A 271 -19.76 -15.15 -12.05
N LYS A 272 -20.61 -15.95 -11.39
CA LYS A 272 -21.14 -15.65 -10.03
C LYS A 272 -20.03 -15.61 -8.98
N GLU A 273 -19.12 -16.59 -8.98
CA GLU A 273 -17.98 -16.64 -8.06
C GLU A 273 -17.07 -15.40 -8.25
N ARG A 274 -16.80 -14.99 -9.49
CA ARG A 274 -15.98 -13.80 -9.82
C ARG A 274 -16.60 -12.50 -9.33
N VAL A 275 -17.91 -12.36 -9.50
CA VAL A 275 -18.65 -11.18 -9.01
C VAL A 275 -18.60 -11.10 -7.50
N ALA A 276 -18.73 -12.24 -6.81
CA ALA A 276 -18.67 -12.27 -5.34
C ALA A 276 -17.34 -11.71 -4.81
N ASP A 277 -16.23 -12.07 -5.45
CA ASP A 277 -14.86 -11.70 -5.03
C ASP A 277 -14.37 -10.36 -5.60
N SER A 278 -15.17 -9.69 -6.45
CA SER A 278 -14.80 -8.41 -7.06
C SER A 278 -15.29 -7.21 -6.23
N ASP A 279 -14.45 -6.15 -6.18
CA ASP A 279 -14.80 -4.86 -5.59
C ASP A 279 -15.66 -4.01 -6.55
N PHE A 280 -15.49 -4.23 -7.86
CA PHE A 280 -16.08 -3.42 -8.92
C PHE A 280 -16.48 -4.27 -10.12
N VAL A 281 -17.56 -3.90 -10.80
CA VAL A 281 -18.09 -4.68 -11.93
C VAL A 281 -18.27 -3.80 -13.16
N LEU A 282 -17.78 -4.29 -14.31
CA LEU A 282 -18.07 -3.74 -15.63
C LEU A 282 -19.14 -4.61 -16.28
N LEU A 283 -20.39 -4.13 -16.34
CA LEU A 283 -21.50 -4.80 -17.01
C LEU A 283 -21.52 -4.42 -18.51
N MET A 284 -21.23 -5.37 -19.38
CA MET A 284 -21.24 -5.15 -20.82
C MET A 284 -22.54 -5.59 -21.47
N LEU A 285 -23.17 -4.67 -22.21
CA LEU A 285 -24.37 -4.86 -23.02
C LEU A 285 -24.02 -4.70 -24.51
N ASP A 286 -24.76 -5.39 -25.39
CA ASP A 286 -24.65 -5.27 -26.84
C ASP A 286 -25.61 -4.21 -27.38
N GLY A 287 -25.10 -3.05 -27.75
CA GLY A 287 -25.89 -1.93 -28.27
C GLY A 287 -26.65 -2.22 -29.57
N SER A 288 -26.21 -3.23 -30.33
CA SER A 288 -26.84 -3.64 -31.58
C SER A 288 -28.09 -4.50 -31.39
N ARG A 289 -28.49 -4.81 -30.17
CA ARG A 289 -29.66 -5.63 -29.80
C ARG A 289 -30.51 -4.92 -28.75
N ALA A 290 -31.80 -5.25 -28.67
CA ALA A 290 -32.63 -4.85 -27.56
C ALA A 290 -32.22 -5.62 -26.28
N LEU A 291 -32.44 -5.03 -25.11
CA LEU A 291 -32.32 -5.72 -23.82
C LEU A 291 -33.29 -6.90 -23.77
N ASP A 292 -32.82 -8.00 -23.21
CA ASP A 292 -33.65 -9.17 -22.98
C ASP A 292 -33.55 -9.69 -21.52
N GLY A 293 -34.22 -10.82 -21.23
CA GLY A 293 -34.29 -11.39 -19.91
C GLY A 293 -32.94 -11.78 -19.30
N ASP A 294 -32.02 -12.28 -20.13
CA ASP A 294 -30.69 -12.73 -19.67
C ASP A 294 -29.81 -11.55 -19.23
N ASP A 295 -29.92 -10.38 -19.90
CA ASP A 295 -29.22 -9.17 -19.51
C ASP A 295 -29.68 -8.67 -18.14
N LEU A 296 -30.99 -8.80 -17.87
CA LEU A 296 -31.61 -8.43 -16.60
C LEU A 296 -31.25 -9.42 -15.48
N GLU A 297 -31.14 -10.71 -15.79
CA GLU A 297 -30.71 -11.73 -14.82
C GLU A 297 -29.27 -11.45 -14.36
N ILE A 298 -28.34 -11.17 -15.30
CA ILE A 298 -26.97 -10.79 -14.95
C ILE A 298 -26.94 -9.52 -14.07
N PHE A 299 -27.81 -8.54 -14.37
CA PHE A 299 -27.90 -7.32 -13.60
C PHE A 299 -28.35 -7.58 -12.15
N GLU A 300 -29.38 -8.41 -11.95
CA GLU A 300 -29.84 -8.78 -10.60
C GLU A 300 -28.75 -9.49 -9.79
N GLU A 301 -27.91 -10.30 -10.43
CA GLU A 301 -26.79 -11.00 -9.78
C GLU A 301 -25.70 -10.06 -9.27
N ILE A 302 -25.52 -8.89 -9.88
CA ILE A 302 -24.51 -7.89 -9.49
C ILE A 302 -25.11 -6.76 -8.63
N LYS A 303 -26.37 -6.88 -8.23
CA LYS A 303 -27.06 -5.90 -7.40
C LYS A 303 -26.31 -5.70 -6.09
N GLY A 304 -26.05 -4.44 -5.73
CA GLY A 304 -25.28 -4.09 -4.51
C GLY A 304 -23.77 -3.99 -4.69
N LYS A 305 -23.23 -4.28 -5.89
CA LYS A 305 -21.82 -4.00 -6.25
C LYS A 305 -21.69 -2.64 -6.90
N ASN A 306 -20.57 -1.95 -6.63
CA ASN A 306 -20.17 -0.78 -7.41
C ASN A 306 -19.92 -1.19 -8.85
N ARG A 307 -20.53 -0.49 -9.81
CA ARG A 307 -20.48 -0.92 -11.21
C ARG A 307 -20.57 0.24 -12.21
N VAL A 308 -20.15 -0.05 -13.44
CA VAL A 308 -20.36 0.78 -14.62
C VAL A 308 -21.03 -0.07 -15.69
N VAL A 309 -22.08 0.44 -16.32
CA VAL A 309 -22.75 -0.19 -17.46
C VAL A 309 -22.08 0.26 -18.75
N ILE A 310 -21.64 -0.70 -19.58
CA ILE A 310 -20.97 -0.47 -20.84
C ILE A 310 -21.89 -0.92 -21.98
N VAL A 311 -22.34 0.00 -22.79
CA VAL A 311 -23.04 -0.31 -24.03
C VAL A 311 -22.03 -0.34 -25.16
N ASN A 312 -21.65 -1.57 -25.56
CA ASN A 312 -20.65 -1.80 -26.59
C ASN A 312 -21.27 -1.92 -27.99
N LYS A 313 -20.42 -1.91 -29.01
CA LYS A 313 -20.75 -1.94 -30.45
C LYS A 313 -21.47 -0.68 -30.92
N ASN A 314 -21.07 0.47 -30.40
CA ASN A 314 -21.58 1.78 -30.85
C ASN A 314 -21.24 2.10 -32.33
N ASP A 315 -20.37 1.30 -32.96
CA ASP A 315 -20.06 1.34 -34.38
C ASP A 315 -21.17 0.71 -35.28
N LEU A 316 -22.15 0.04 -34.65
CA LEU A 316 -23.32 -0.54 -35.34
C LEU A 316 -24.60 0.28 -35.02
N PRO A 317 -25.67 0.12 -35.82
CA PRO A 317 -26.94 0.77 -35.51
C PRO A 317 -27.43 0.39 -34.12
N LEU A 318 -27.62 1.38 -33.26
CA LEU A 318 -28.12 1.19 -31.89
C LEU A 318 -29.58 0.67 -31.95
N ARG A 319 -29.80 -0.48 -31.27
CA ARG A 319 -31.14 -1.07 -31.12
C ARG A 319 -31.54 -1.13 -29.64
N ILE A 320 -30.58 -0.98 -28.71
CA ILE A 320 -30.84 -0.82 -27.29
C ILE A 320 -31.43 0.56 -27.06
N SER A 321 -32.50 0.64 -26.27
CA SER A 321 -33.03 1.91 -25.79
C SER A 321 -32.17 2.45 -24.66
N LEU A 322 -31.51 3.60 -24.87
CA LEU A 322 -30.71 4.24 -23.83
C LEU A 322 -31.57 4.74 -22.66
N GLU A 323 -32.85 5.04 -22.95
CA GLU A 323 -33.82 5.41 -21.93
C GLU A 323 -34.18 4.20 -21.05
N ASP A 324 -34.34 3.01 -21.65
CA ASP A 324 -34.53 1.76 -20.91
C ASP A 324 -33.30 1.41 -20.07
N VAL A 325 -32.08 1.62 -20.60
CA VAL A 325 -30.85 1.44 -19.84
C VAL A 325 -30.85 2.36 -18.62
N LYS A 326 -31.13 3.65 -18.80
CA LYS A 326 -31.19 4.65 -17.72
C LYS A 326 -32.22 4.30 -16.66
N ASN A 327 -33.42 3.88 -17.08
CA ASN A 327 -34.52 3.60 -16.18
C ASN A 327 -34.37 2.26 -15.42
N ARG A 328 -33.75 1.26 -16.05
CA ARG A 328 -33.61 -0.08 -15.47
C ARG A 328 -32.38 -0.25 -14.60
N PHE A 329 -31.31 0.48 -14.89
CA PHE A 329 -30.05 0.40 -14.15
C PHE A 329 -29.91 1.53 -13.09
N GLU A 330 -31.02 2.14 -12.67
CA GLU A 330 -31.22 2.96 -11.47
C GLU A 330 -30.04 3.91 -11.13
N ASN A 331 -29.72 4.82 -12.03
CA ASN A 331 -28.62 5.79 -11.85
C ASN A 331 -27.19 5.24 -11.91
N ASP A 332 -26.99 3.99 -12.30
CA ASP A 332 -25.64 3.51 -12.55
C ASP A 332 -24.99 4.33 -13.69
N PRO A 333 -23.73 4.72 -13.55
CA PRO A 333 -23.03 5.39 -14.64
C PRO A 333 -22.94 4.45 -15.84
N PHE A 334 -23.24 4.95 -17.04
CA PHE A 334 -23.13 4.17 -18.27
C PHE A 334 -22.30 4.89 -19.34
N VAL A 335 -21.64 4.10 -20.19
CA VAL A 335 -20.77 4.60 -21.26
C VAL A 335 -21.03 3.83 -22.54
N LEU A 336 -21.06 4.57 -23.67
CA LEU A 336 -21.14 4.02 -25.02
C LEU A 336 -19.72 3.82 -25.55
N ILE A 337 -19.39 2.59 -25.99
CA ILE A 337 -18.08 2.30 -26.55
C ILE A 337 -18.17 1.48 -27.84
N SER A 338 -17.11 1.52 -28.63
CA SER A 338 -16.79 0.46 -29.61
C SER A 338 -15.43 -0.12 -29.28
N ALA A 339 -15.42 -1.28 -28.61
CA ALA A 339 -14.19 -1.99 -28.32
C ALA A 339 -13.45 -2.43 -29.61
N LEU A 340 -14.16 -2.58 -30.73
CA LEU A 340 -13.55 -2.92 -32.03
C LEU A 340 -12.79 -1.73 -32.63
N LYS A 341 -13.36 -0.52 -32.55
CA LYS A 341 -12.79 0.70 -33.11
C LYS A 341 -11.97 1.53 -32.11
N ASN A 342 -11.87 1.10 -30.87
CA ASN A 342 -11.22 1.83 -29.78
C ASN A 342 -11.87 3.21 -29.50
N GLU A 343 -13.20 3.32 -29.61
CA GLU A 343 -13.97 4.54 -29.39
C GLU A 343 -14.63 4.51 -28.00
N GLY A 344 -14.66 5.64 -27.27
CA GLY A 344 -15.29 5.78 -25.97
C GLY A 344 -14.49 5.15 -24.81
N ILE A 345 -13.27 4.67 -25.04
CA ILE A 345 -12.45 3.99 -24.02
C ILE A 345 -11.95 4.99 -22.97
N ASP A 346 -11.59 6.20 -23.37
CA ASP A 346 -11.18 7.24 -22.41
C ASP A 346 -12.34 7.71 -21.51
N ASP A 347 -13.56 7.77 -22.04
CA ASP A 347 -14.76 8.08 -21.26
C ASP A 347 -15.07 6.94 -20.28
N LEU A 348 -14.86 5.68 -20.68
CA LEU A 348 -14.96 4.53 -19.79
C LEU A 348 -13.94 4.63 -18.63
N LYS A 349 -12.67 4.93 -18.95
CA LYS A 349 -11.63 5.11 -17.92
C LYS A 349 -11.98 6.23 -16.94
N LYS A 350 -12.47 7.37 -17.44
CA LYS A 350 -12.93 8.49 -16.61
C LYS A 350 -14.11 8.07 -15.72
N THR A 351 -15.08 7.37 -16.30
CA THR A 351 -16.25 6.91 -15.53
C THR A 351 -15.86 5.93 -14.44
N ILE A 352 -14.96 4.98 -14.70
CA ILE A 352 -14.41 4.09 -13.67
C ILE A 352 -13.74 4.92 -12.57
N TYR A 353 -12.88 5.87 -12.93
CA TYR A 353 -12.18 6.72 -11.97
C TYR A 353 -13.14 7.50 -11.07
N THR A 354 -14.12 8.20 -11.65
CA THR A 354 -15.09 9.00 -10.89
C THR A 354 -16.05 8.17 -10.04
N SER A 355 -16.25 6.89 -10.39
CA SER A 355 -17.04 5.95 -9.57
C SER A 355 -16.29 5.44 -8.34
N LEU A 356 -14.96 5.58 -8.31
CA LEU A 356 -14.09 5.05 -7.25
C LEU A 356 -13.47 6.15 -6.40
N VAL A 357 -13.27 7.33 -6.96
CA VAL A 357 -12.59 8.46 -6.33
C VAL A 357 -13.49 9.68 -6.41
N HIS A 358 -13.92 10.16 -5.24
CA HIS A 358 -14.82 11.31 -5.15
C HIS A 358 -14.10 12.65 -5.05
N ARG A 359 -12.80 12.64 -4.69
CA ARG A 359 -11.94 13.82 -4.61
C ARG A 359 -10.87 13.76 -5.69
N ASP A 360 -10.51 14.90 -6.27
CA ASP A 360 -9.39 14.95 -7.21
C ASP A 360 -8.05 14.93 -6.45
N VAL A 361 -7.60 13.73 -6.10
CA VAL A 361 -6.33 13.47 -5.37
C VAL A 361 -5.10 14.03 -6.12
N ARG A 362 -5.22 14.29 -7.43
CA ARG A 362 -4.13 14.87 -8.24
C ARG A 362 -4.02 16.37 -8.09
N ALA A 363 -5.11 17.05 -7.71
CA ALA A 363 -5.15 18.50 -7.62
C ALA A 363 -4.41 19.05 -6.39
N THR A 364 -4.17 18.20 -5.37
CA THR A 364 -3.54 18.62 -4.12
C THR A 364 -2.59 17.56 -3.60
N PRO A 365 -1.31 17.55 -4.06
CA PRO A 365 -0.29 16.65 -3.53
C PRO A 365 -0.01 16.79 -2.01
N GLU A 366 -0.55 17.85 -1.42
CA GLU A 366 -0.32 18.25 -0.02
C GLU A 366 -1.31 17.63 0.96
N HIS A 367 -2.39 16.98 0.49
CA HIS A 367 -3.32 16.31 1.40
C HIS A 367 -2.82 14.95 1.83
N LEU A 368 -2.78 14.76 3.14
CA LEU A 368 -2.46 13.48 3.76
C LEU A 368 -3.47 12.43 3.32
N ILE A 369 -2.99 11.38 2.66
CA ILE A 369 -3.83 10.24 2.26
C ILE A 369 -3.50 9.08 3.18
N VAL A 370 -4.45 8.71 4.04
CA VAL A 370 -4.38 7.48 4.82
C VAL A 370 -4.76 6.32 3.91
N SER A 371 -3.88 5.35 3.73
CA SER A 371 -4.09 4.21 2.83
C SER A 371 -4.03 2.86 3.53
N ASN A 372 -3.58 2.81 4.79
CA ASN A 372 -3.42 1.58 5.57
C ASN A 372 -4.54 1.48 6.60
N ILE A 373 -5.19 0.32 6.67
CA ILE A 373 -6.29 0.06 7.64
C ILE A 373 -5.82 0.19 9.10
N ARG A 374 -4.57 -0.21 9.41
CA ARG A 374 -4.01 -0.04 10.76
C ARG A 374 -3.92 1.43 11.14
N HIS A 375 -3.49 2.28 10.20
CA HIS A 375 -3.44 3.73 10.41
C HIS A 375 -4.84 4.30 10.60
N LYS A 376 -5.81 3.89 9.75
CA LYS A 376 -7.22 4.32 9.91
C LYS A 376 -7.76 3.99 11.29
N ILE A 377 -7.57 2.75 11.77
CA ILE A 377 -8.05 2.31 13.09
C ILE A 377 -7.44 3.16 14.20
N ALA A 378 -6.11 3.36 14.18
CA ALA A 378 -5.42 4.16 15.19
C ALA A 378 -5.90 5.63 15.17
N ILE A 379 -6.00 6.24 13.98
CA ILE A 379 -6.50 7.63 13.83
C ILE A 379 -7.96 7.74 14.29
N SER A 380 -8.81 6.74 14.01
CA SER A 380 -10.19 6.72 14.49
C SER A 380 -10.25 6.70 16.02
N GLN A 381 -9.41 5.89 16.66
CA GLN A 381 -9.33 5.87 18.13
C GLN A 381 -8.85 7.20 18.70
N VAL A 382 -7.87 7.84 18.07
CA VAL A 382 -7.42 9.20 18.44
C VAL A 382 -8.59 10.18 18.33
N GLY A 383 -9.30 10.21 17.19
CA GLY A 383 -10.43 11.11 16.98
C GLY A 383 -11.57 10.91 17.97
N GLU A 384 -11.91 9.65 18.28
CA GLU A 384 -12.94 9.32 19.28
C GLU A 384 -12.57 9.81 20.68
N ASN A 385 -11.31 9.60 21.10
CA ASN A 385 -10.83 10.07 22.40
C ASN A 385 -10.77 11.60 22.47
N LEU A 386 -10.33 12.27 21.40
CA LEU A 386 -10.32 13.74 21.34
C LEU A 386 -11.73 14.32 21.39
N ALA A 387 -12.69 13.73 20.68
CA ALA A 387 -14.10 14.12 20.73
C ALA A 387 -14.72 13.91 22.10
N SER A 388 -14.35 12.82 22.81
CA SER A 388 -14.78 12.55 24.19
C SER A 388 -14.18 13.58 25.17
N ALA A 389 -12.91 13.92 25.03
CA ALA A 389 -12.28 14.96 25.85
C ALA A 389 -12.91 16.33 25.62
N LEU A 390 -13.17 16.70 24.36
CA LEU A 390 -13.87 17.94 23.97
C LEU A 390 -15.27 18.01 24.58
N LYS A 391 -16.04 16.95 24.45
CA LYS A 391 -17.38 16.85 25.03
C LYS A 391 -17.33 16.96 26.56
N GLY A 392 -16.39 16.27 27.20
CA GLY A 392 -16.18 16.37 28.66
C GLY A 392 -15.86 17.80 29.11
N LEU A 393 -15.06 18.51 28.32
CA LEU A 393 -14.72 19.93 28.57
C LEU A 393 -15.97 20.83 28.46
N GLU A 394 -16.83 20.61 27.45
CA GLU A 394 -18.07 21.38 27.24
C GLU A 394 -19.13 21.10 28.32
N GLU A 395 -19.24 19.87 28.78
CA GLU A 395 -20.15 19.45 29.82
C GLU A 395 -19.65 19.78 31.24
N GLY A 396 -18.40 20.25 31.38
CA GLY A 396 -17.78 20.56 32.65
C GLY A 396 -17.52 19.32 33.51
N THR A 397 -17.13 18.21 32.88
CA THR A 397 -16.74 16.98 33.60
C THR A 397 -15.42 17.18 34.38
N SER A 398 -15.01 16.21 35.17
CA SER A 398 -13.79 16.31 35.98
C SER A 398 -12.55 16.32 35.08
N LEU A 399 -11.48 16.97 35.56
CA LEU A 399 -10.18 17.03 34.86
C LEU A 399 -9.56 15.64 34.66
N GLU A 400 -9.81 14.72 35.60
CA GLU A 400 -9.34 13.34 35.50
C GLU A 400 -9.95 12.61 34.30
N PHE A 401 -11.22 12.87 33.98
CA PHE A 401 -11.85 12.31 32.79
C PHE A 401 -11.19 12.86 31.53
N ILE A 402 -10.98 14.17 31.43
CA ILE A 402 -10.34 14.81 30.28
C ILE A 402 -8.90 14.30 30.13
N ALA A 403 -8.15 14.19 31.25
CA ALA A 403 -6.78 13.64 31.25
C ALA A 403 -6.74 12.19 30.76
N PHE A 404 -7.71 11.37 31.17
CA PHE A 404 -7.83 9.97 30.73
C PHE A 404 -8.03 9.86 29.23
N GLU A 405 -8.93 10.65 28.64
CA GLU A 405 -9.20 10.63 27.21
C GLU A 405 -7.99 11.13 26.41
N ILE A 406 -7.33 12.21 26.85
CA ILE A 406 -6.10 12.69 26.20
C ILE A 406 -4.98 11.65 26.28
N ARG A 407 -4.81 10.96 27.42
CA ARG A 407 -3.82 9.89 27.57
C ARG A 407 -4.12 8.72 26.63
N SER A 408 -5.39 8.33 26.52
CA SER A 408 -5.83 7.28 25.59
C SER A 408 -5.56 7.66 24.13
N ALA A 409 -5.74 8.93 23.75
CA ALA A 409 -5.35 9.42 22.41
C ALA A 409 -3.83 9.34 22.19
N LEU A 410 -3.02 9.71 23.20
CA LEU A 410 -1.55 9.62 23.15
C LEU A 410 -1.07 8.18 22.99
N ASP A 411 -1.70 7.23 23.69
CA ASP A 411 -1.38 5.80 23.59
C ASP A 411 -1.65 5.28 22.16
N ALA A 412 -2.79 5.64 21.58
CA ALA A 412 -3.13 5.26 20.19
C ALA A 412 -2.14 5.86 19.17
N LEU A 413 -1.70 7.11 19.36
CA LEU A 413 -0.63 7.72 18.54
C LEU A 413 0.70 6.97 18.71
N GLY A 414 1.04 6.59 19.93
CA GLY A 414 2.26 5.84 20.26
C GLY A 414 2.29 4.45 19.61
N GLU A 415 1.17 3.75 19.60
CA GLU A 415 1.02 2.46 18.89
C GLU A 415 1.19 2.62 17.38
N MET A 416 0.65 3.67 16.80
CA MET A 416 0.72 3.91 15.37
C MET A 416 2.16 4.08 14.87
N VAL A 417 2.97 4.89 15.56
CA VAL A 417 4.38 5.11 15.19
C VAL A 417 5.33 4.03 15.71
N GLY A 418 4.84 3.12 16.58
CA GLY A 418 5.59 1.98 17.12
C GLY A 418 6.44 2.32 18.33
N GLU A 419 6.09 3.36 19.10
CA GLU A 419 6.69 3.61 20.42
C GLU A 419 6.20 2.58 21.45
N ILE A 420 4.90 2.27 21.42
CA ILE A 420 4.30 1.15 22.15
C ILE A 420 4.37 -0.06 21.23
N ARG A 421 5.05 -1.12 21.64
CA ARG A 421 5.42 -2.25 20.77
C ARG A 421 4.71 -3.52 21.20
N SER A 422 3.87 -4.06 20.34
CA SER A 422 3.43 -5.45 20.42
C SER A 422 4.29 -6.29 19.46
N GLU A 423 4.96 -7.34 19.98
CA GLU A 423 5.75 -8.26 19.15
C GLU A 423 4.89 -8.93 18.05
N GLU A 424 3.64 -9.20 18.35
CA GLU A 424 2.70 -9.80 17.40
C GLU A 424 2.46 -8.88 16.21
N VAL A 425 2.21 -7.58 16.44
CA VAL A 425 2.02 -6.58 15.39
C VAL A 425 3.28 -6.43 14.54
N LEU A 426 4.45 -6.35 15.17
CA LEU A 426 5.72 -6.27 14.46
C LEU A 426 5.94 -7.49 13.56
N ASN A 427 5.76 -8.69 14.08
CA ASN A 427 5.93 -9.92 13.31
C ASN A 427 4.98 -9.96 12.12
N ARG A 428 3.70 -9.63 12.31
CA ARG A 428 2.69 -9.60 11.24
C ARG A 428 3.03 -8.60 10.13
N ILE A 429 3.62 -7.45 10.46
CA ILE A 429 4.05 -6.46 9.47
C ILE A 429 5.26 -6.99 8.69
N PHE A 430 6.30 -7.48 9.38
CA PHE A 430 7.57 -7.86 8.73
C PHE A 430 7.50 -9.19 8.00
N GLU A 431 6.63 -10.12 8.37
CA GLU A 431 6.38 -11.36 7.61
C GLU A 431 5.87 -11.13 6.18
N GLN A 432 5.29 -9.97 5.91
CA GLN A 432 4.82 -9.60 4.57
C GLN A 432 5.93 -9.19 3.61
N PHE A 433 7.13 -8.97 4.12
CA PHE A 433 8.29 -8.54 3.32
C PHE A 433 8.95 -9.71 2.60
N CYS A 434 9.71 -9.39 1.54
CA CYS A 434 10.64 -10.32 0.92
C CYS A 434 11.88 -10.53 1.79
N ILE A 435 12.52 -11.70 1.66
CA ILE A 435 13.85 -11.96 2.25
C ILE A 435 14.85 -10.96 1.66
N GLY A 436 15.66 -10.34 2.52
CA GLY A 436 16.67 -9.37 2.10
C GLY A 436 16.24 -7.89 2.16
N LYS A 437 15.04 -7.64 2.71
CA LYS A 437 14.52 -6.28 2.97
C LYS A 437 14.31 -6.00 4.45
#